data_4151b9ee58eac25e83892f39b387d3b4
#
_entry.id   4151b9ee58eac25e83892f39b387d3b4
#
_cell.length_a   1.000
_cell.length_b   1.000
_cell.length_c   1.000
_cell.angle_alpha   90.00
_cell.angle_beta   90.00
_cell.angle_gamma   90.00
#
_symmetry.space_group_name_H-M   'P 1'
#
loop_
_entity.id
_entity.type
_entity.pdbx_description
1 polymer ?
#
loop_
_entity_poly.entity_id
_entity_poly.type
_entity_poly.pdbx_seq_one_letter_code
_entity_poly.pdbx_strand_id
1 'polypeptide(L)'
;PLTAETAGLFDSVRIAKIKPGAVFVNVARGKVTDQQALVEALQSGQLFGAVLDVFEEEPLPRSSPLWDMEQVILTPHNSFVGEHNGERLFKCIKEHLYELSKEC
;
A
#
# COMPACT_ATOMS: atom_id res chain seq x y z
N PRO A 1 5.29 4.84 6.03
CA PRO A 1 5.36 6.05 5.21
C PRO A 1 6.42 5.93 4.11
N LEU A 2 6.30 6.74 3.07
CA LEU A 2 7.30 6.84 2.02
C LEU A 2 8.40 7.81 2.46
N THR A 3 9.61 7.28 2.59
CA THR A 3 10.83 8.03 2.92
C THR A 3 11.95 7.64 1.97
N ALA A 4 13.11 8.31 2.07
CA ALA A 4 14.29 7.90 1.30
C ALA A 4 14.72 6.46 1.60
N GLU A 5 14.48 5.98 2.83
CA GLU A 5 14.84 4.62 3.26
C GLU A 5 13.79 3.57 2.83
N THR A 6 12.54 3.96 2.65
CA THR A 6 11.46 3.03 2.28
C THR A 6 11.12 3.06 0.80
N ALA A 7 11.56 4.05 0.04
CA ALA A 7 11.36 4.09 -1.40
C ALA A 7 12.07 2.89 -2.05
N GLY A 8 11.31 2.10 -2.82
CA GLY A 8 11.82 0.88 -3.43
C GLY A 8 12.25 -0.21 -2.45
N LEU A 9 11.76 -0.18 -1.23
CA LEU A 9 12.10 -1.17 -0.19
C LEU A 9 11.80 -2.60 -0.66
N PHE A 10 10.66 -2.81 -1.29
CA PHE A 10 10.30 -4.07 -1.92
C PHE A 10 10.73 -4.07 -3.39
N ASP A 11 12.03 -4.19 -3.59
CA ASP A 11 12.64 -4.34 -4.90
C ASP A 11 12.53 -5.78 -5.43
N SER A 12 13.03 -6.01 -6.66
CA SER A 12 12.98 -7.33 -7.27
C SER A 12 13.67 -8.42 -6.45
N VAL A 13 14.75 -8.08 -5.77
CA VAL A 13 15.51 -9.03 -4.92
C VAL A 13 14.70 -9.46 -3.70
N ARG A 14 14.06 -8.50 -3.03
CA ARG A 14 13.22 -8.78 -1.86
C ARG A 14 11.93 -9.49 -2.23
N ILE A 15 11.30 -9.09 -3.31
CA ILE A 15 10.08 -9.75 -3.81
C ILE A 15 10.39 -11.21 -4.16
N ALA A 16 11.52 -11.50 -4.77
CA ALA A 16 11.94 -12.86 -5.09
C ALA A 16 12.16 -13.77 -3.86
N LYS A 17 12.41 -13.15 -2.70
CA LYS A 17 12.58 -13.86 -1.42
C LYS A 17 11.29 -14.11 -0.66
N ILE A 18 10.19 -13.54 -1.10
CA ILE A 18 8.88 -13.77 -0.48
C ILE A 18 8.51 -15.26 -0.66
N LYS A 19 7.93 -15.84 0.39
CA LYS A 19 7.50 -17.24 0.33
C LYS A 19 6.59 -17.47 -0.89
N PRO A 20 6.89 -18.47 -1.71
CA PRO A 20 6.01 -18.81 -2.83
C PRO A 20 4.57 -19.08 -2.39
N GLY A 21 3.61 -18.54 -3.13
CA GLY A 21 2.19 -18.65 -2.80
C GLY A 21 1.68 -17.60 -1.81
N ALA A 22 2.53 -16.66 -1.37
CA ALA A 22 2.09 -15.57 -0.50
C ALA A 22 1.19 -14.57 -1.24
N VAL A 23 0.39 -13.84 -0.48
CA VAL A 23 -0.39 -12.69 -0.94
C VAL A 23 0.33 -11.41 -0.52
N PHE A 24 0.53 -10.51 -1.47
CA PHE A 24 1.15 -9.21 -1.23
C PHE A 24 0.08 -8.14 -0.99
N VAL A 25 0.19 -7.41 0.11
CA VAL A 25 -0.75 -6.33 0.43
C VAL A 25 0.00 -5.03 0.58
N ASN A 26 -0.38 -4.01 -0.18
CA ASN A 26 0.16 -2.66 -0.05
C ASN A 26 -0.96 -1.63 0.09
N VAL A 27 -1.06 -1.07 1.27
CA VAL A 27 -1.99 0.02 1.61
C VAL A 27 -1.24 1.26 2.11
N ALA A 28 0.08 1.28 1.94
CA ALA A 28 0.95 2.36 2.41
C ALA A 28 1.17 3.41 1.31
N ARG A 29 2.17 3.21 0.47
CA ARG A 29 2.48 4.06 -0.69
C ARG A 29 3.01 3.19 -1.83
N GLY A 30 2.64 3.52 -3.07
CA GLY A 30 3.02 2.75 -4.25
C GLY A 30 4.52 2.64 -4.45
N LYS A 31 5.25 3.73 -4.26
CA LYS A 31 6.70 3.80 -4.44
C LYS A 31 7.54 3.06 -3.40
N VAL A 32 6.93 2.48 -2.38
CA VAL A 32 7.60 1.53 -1.47
C VAL A 32 7.94 0.22 -2.18
N THR A 33 7.25 -0.09 -3.26
CA THR A 33 7.38 -1.32 -4.03
C THR A 33 7.84 -1.03 -5.45
N ASP A 34 8.75 -1.83 -5.99
CA ASP A 34 8.98 -1.91 -7.42
C ASP A 34 7.79 -2.61 -8.07
N GLN A 35 6.90 -1.84 -8.67
CA GLN A 35 5.64 -2.35 -9.22
C GLN A 35 5.86 -3.30 -10.39
N GLN A 36 6.88 -3.08 -11.20
CA GLN A 36 7.22 -3.98 -12.31
C GLN A 36 7.63 -5.36 -11.77
N ALA A 37 8.48 -5.39 -10.76
CA ALA A 37 8.88 -6.65 -10.12
C ALA A 37 7.70 -7.37 -9.48
N LEU A 38 6.76 -6.63 -8.88
CA LEU A 38 5.52 -7.19 -8.34
C LEU A 38 4.65 -7.82 -9.43
N VAL A 39 4.49 -7.13 -10.55
CA VAL A 39 3.74 -7.66 -11.71
C VAL A 39 4.37 -8.95 -12.22
N GLU A 40 5.68 -8.99 -12.37
CA GLU A 40 6.41 -10.18 -12.82
C GLU A 40 6.24 -11.36 -11.85
N ALA A 41 6.28 -11.10 -10.54
CA ALA A 41 6.07 -12.13 -9.52
C ALA A 41 4.63 -12.68 -9.54
N LEU A 42 3.65 -11.84 -9.85
CA LEU A 42 2.26 -12.26 -10.03
C LEU A 42 2.08 -13.07 -11.33
N GLN A 43 2.69 -12.63 -12.42
CA GLN A 43 2.62 -13.32 -13.72
C GLN A 43 3.27 -14.69 -13.68
N SER A 44 4.37 -14.84 -12.97
CA SER A 44 5.09 -16.10 -12.83
C SER A 44 4.41 -17.09 -11.89
N GLY A 45 3.45 -16.63 -11.09
CA GLY A 45 2.80 -17.42 -10.04
C GLY A 45 3.60 -17.57 -8.76
N GLN A 46 4.75 -16.88 -8.62
CA GLN A 46 5.49 -16.83 -7.36
C GLN A 46 4.62 -16.27 -6.24
N LEU A 47 3.90 -15.18 -6.49
CA LEU A 47 2.87 -14.65 -5.60
C LEU A 47 1.51 -15.21 -6.02
N PHE A 48 0.74 -15.67 -5.05
CA PHE A 48 -0.63 -16.15 -5.28
C PHE A 48 -1.56 -15.01 -5.69
N GLY A 49 -1.38 -13.83 -5.13
CA GLY A 49 -2.20 -12.68 -5.43
C GLY A 49 -1.68 -11.41 -4.75
N ALA A 50 -2.38 -10.32 -4.99
CA ALA A 50 -2.09 -9.05 -4.35
C ALA A 50 -3.35 -8.25 -4.06
N VAL A 51 -3.29 -7.44 -3.01
CA VAL A 51 -4.28 -6.41 -2.68
C VAL A 51 -3.55 -5.07 -2.69
N LEU A 52 -3.91 -4.20 -3.61
CA LEU A 52 -3.22 -2.94 -3.85
C LEU A 52 -4.20 -1.78 -3.78
N ASP A 53 -3.99 -0.90 -2.82
CA ASP A 53 -4.71 0.37 -2.69
C ASP A 53 -3.90 1.55 -3.22
N VAL A 54 -2.60 1.34 -3.47
CA VAL A 54 -1.64 2.36 -3.89
C VAL A 54 -0.77 1.88 -5.03
N PHE A 55 -0.31 2.82 -5.87
CA PHE A 55 0.45 2.54 -7.09
C PHE A 55 1.58 3.54 -7.25
N GLU A 56 2.58 3.20 -8.06
CA GLU A 56 3.68 4.13 -8.38
C GLU A 56 3.17 5.36 -9.12
N GLU A 57 2.23 5.18 -10.03
CA GLU A 57 1.50 6.24 -10.72
C GLU A 57 0.03 6.16 -10.36
N GLU A 58 -0.52 7.24 -9.86
CA GLU A 58 -1.93 7.34 -9.48
C GLU A 58 -2.62 8.49 -10.22
N PRO A 59 -3.79 8.25 -10.82
CA PRO A 59 -4.49 6.96 -10.90
C PRO A 59 -3.72 5.94 -11.74
N LEU A 60 -3.95 4.64 -11.45
CA LEU A 60 -3.29 3.55 -12.16
C LEU A 60 -3.57 3.65 -13.66
N PRO A 61 -2.53 3.71 -14.52
CA PRO A 61 -2.71 3.82 -15.97
C PRO A 61 -3.55 2.67 -16.53
N ARG A 62 -4.37 2.98 -17.51
CA ARG A 62 -5.21 1.97 -18.20
C ARG A 62 -4.41 0.87 -18.86
N SER A 63 -3.15 1.15 -19.23
CA SER A 63 -2.22 0.20 -19.83
C SER A 63 -1.60 -0.78 -18.83
N SER A 64 -1.82 -0.57 -17.52
CA SER A 64 -1.25 -1.45 -16.51
C SER A 64 -1.81 -2.86 -16.61
N PRO A 65 -0.97 -3.90 -16.61
CA PRO A 65 -1.42 -5.29 -16.64
C PRO A 65 -2.18 -5.69 -15.36
N LEU A 66 -2.06 -4.93 -14.27
CA LEU A 66 -2.77 -5.18 -13.02
C LEU A 66 -4.29 -5.20 -13.18
N TRP A 67 -4.83 -4.43 -14.15
CA TRP A 67 -6.28 -4.38 -14.41
C TRP A 67 -6.85 -5.72 -14.86
N ASP A 68 -6.06 -6.52 -15.57
CA ASP A 68 -6.50 -7.77 -16.18
C ASP A 68 -6.13 -9.01 -15.36
N MET A 69 -5.53 -8.82 -14.19
CA MET A 69 -5.12 -9.91 -13.31
C MET A 69 -6.24 -10.28 -12.33
N GLU A 70 -6.82 -11.46 -12.48
CA GLU A 70 -7.90 -11.96 -11.61
C GLU A 70 -7.45 -12.15 -10.15
N GLN A 71 -6.17 -12.43 -9.93
CA GLN A 71 -5.60 -12.62 -8.59
C GLN A 71 -5.27 -11.31 -7.86
N VAL A 72 -5.58 -10.16 -8.47
CA VAL A 72 -5.29 -8.84 -7.91
C VAL A 72 -6.58 -8.11 -7.57
N ILE A 73 -6.66 -7.63 -6.34
CA ILE A 73 -7.71 -6.72 -5.89
C ILE A 73 -7.15 -5.30 -5.90
N LEU A 74 -7.79 -4.41 -6.64
CA LEU A 74 -7.43 -3.02 -6.77
C LEU A 74 -8.46 -2.14 -6.09
N THR A 75 -8.00 -1.18 -5.30
CA THR A 75 -8.83 -0.14 -4.71
C THR A 75 -8.23 1.25 -4.98
N PRO A 76 -9.02 2.34 -5.00
CA PRO A 76 -8.57 3.62 -5.51
C PRO A 76 -7.94 4.52 -4.44
N HIS A 77 -6.94 4.05 -3.71
CA HIS A 77 -6.24 4.77 -2.64
C HIS A 77 -7.21 5.31 -1.58
N ASN A 78 -8.06 4.43 -1.07
CA ASN A 78 -9.12 4.78 -0.12
C ASN A 78 -9.14 3.90 1.13
N SER A 79 -8.10 3.15 1.41
CA SER A 79 -8.03 2.28 2.59
C SER A 79 -8.11 3.04 3.92
N PHE A 80 -7.82 4.35 3.90
CA PHE A 80 -7.99 5.24 5.05
C PHE A 80 -9.46 5.62 5.32
N VAL A 81 -10.37 5.36 4.37
CA VAL A 81 -11.79 5.66 4.51
C VAL A 81 -12.46 4.57 5.32
N GLY A 82 -13.13 4.94 6.38
CA GLY A 82 -13.85 4.00 7.24
C GLY A 82 -14.95 4.70 8.03
N GLU A 83 -15.84 3.92 8.60
CA GLU A 83 -16.89 4.45 9.45
C GLU A 83 -16.30 5.21 10.65
N HIS A 84 -16.90 6.33 10.98
CA HIS A 84 -16.51 7.18 12.11
C HIS A 84 -15.07 7.74 12.07
N ASN A 85 -14.42 7.78 10.89
CA ASN A 85 -13.07 8.32 10.77
C ASN A 85 -12.97 9.77 11.25
N GLY A 86 -13.96 10.61 10.93
CA GLY A 86 -14.00 11.99 11.39
C GLY A 86 -14.06 12.11 12.91
N GLU A 87 -14.89 11.29 13.54
CA GLU A 87 -15.02 11.25 15.01
C GLU A 87 -13.73 10.79 15.69
N ARG A 88 -13.11 9.73 15.16
CA ARG A 88 -11.82 9.22 15.65
C ARG A 88 -10.70 10.25 15.52
N LEU A 89 -10.62 10.91 14.37
CA LEU A 89 -9.64 11.95 14.12
C LEU A 89 -9.86 13.13 15.08
N PHE A 90 -11.09 13.58 15.24
CA PHE A 90 -11.42 14.67 16.18
C PHE A 90 -11.05 14.32 17.61
N LYS A 91 -11.36 13.11 18.05
CA LYS A 91 -10.99 12.62 19.38
C LYS A 91 -9.48 12.61 19.57
N CYS A 92 -8.74 12.10 18.60
CA CYS A 92 -7.28 12.05 18.64
C CYS A 92 -6.67 13.46 18.74
N ILE A 93 -7.14 14.40 17.93
CA ILE A 93 -6.68 15.80 17.97
C ILE A 93 -6.97 16.42 19.33
N LYS A 94 -8.19 16.24 19.84
CA LYS A 94 -8.59 16.78 21.14
C LYS A 94 -7.73 16.25 22.28
N GLU A 95 -7.45 14.95 22.29
CA GLU A 95 -6.60 14.33 23.32
C GLU A 95 -5.17 14.89 23.28
N HIS A 96 -4.58 15.03 22.08
CA HIS A 96 -3.25 15.61 21.93
C HIS A 96 -3.18 17.09 22.37
N LEU A 97 -4.16 17.89 21.99
CA LEU A 97 -4.23 19.29 22.43
C LEU A 97 -4.36 19.41 23.94
N TYR A 98 -5.13 18.52 24.56
CA TYR A 98 -5.29 18.48 26.00
C TYR A 98 -3.97 18.12 26.70
N GLU A 99 -3.24 17.13 26.20
CA GLU A 99 -1.92 16.77 26.76
C GLU A 99 -0.92 17.92 26.62
N LEU A 100 -0.82 18.55 25.44
CA LEU A 100 0.03 19.70 25.22
C LEU A 100 -0.30 20.87 26.16
N SER A 101 -1.58 21.07 26.49
CA SER A 101 -2.01 22.13 27.42
C SER A 101 -1.53 21.92 28.87
N LYS A 102 -1.24 20.68 29.25
CA LYS A 102 -0.71 20.34 30.56
C LYS A 102 0.78 20.66 30.73
N GLU A 103 1.50 20.74 29.62
CA GLU A 103 2.94 21.02 29.60
C GLU A 103 3.25 22.52 29.61
N CYS A 104 2.27 23.36 29.46
CA CYS A 104 2.41 24.81 29.47
C CYS A 104 2.38 25.42 30.90
#